data_e1177680c56d335a3326cd2de128eec8
#
_entry.id   e1177680c56d335a3326cd2de128eec8
#
_cell.length_a   1.000
_cell.length_b   1.000
_cell.length_c   1.000
_cell.angle_alpha   90.00
_cell.angle_beta   90.00
_cell.angle_gamma   90.00
#
_symmetry.space_group_name_H-M   'P 1'
#
loop_
_entity.id
_entity.type
_entity.pdbx_description
1 polymer ?
#
loop_
_entity_poly.entity_id
_entity_poly.type
_entity_poly.pdbx_seq_one_letter_code
_entity_poly.pdbx_strand_id
1 'polypeptide(L)'
;MAEITPMMKQYLEIKEQNKDSILFFRLGDFYEMFNEDAQLASRELDLTLTTRDRGKAAEDQTPMCGIPYHSSDAYIARLIAKGYKVAICEQTEDPALAKGLVKRDIIRVITPGTVIDSACLDDRRGNFLCGIFLDGQNAGAAFCDISTGKTHLTAFSGPDRVEHVVNELGRFSPAEAVVNDGAASEKALTDALTEKFRCRVENDGIMKNRKGVNIPGVHLSLPYMSQRDREDILFGVEQGFDFIAASFVRTADDVREIRRLLDE
;
A
#
# COMPACT_ATOMS: atom_id res chain seq x y z
N MET A 1 -29.37 23.92 -5.47
CA MET A 1 -28.34 22.96 -5.00
C MET A 1 -28.20 23.17 -3.51
N ALA A 2 -28.37 22.14 -2.71
CA ALA A 2 -28.17 22.22 -1.26
C ALA A 2 -26.71 22.61 -0.97
N GLU A 3 -26.49 23.52 -0.06
CA GLU A 3 -25.16 23.99 0.30
C GLU A 3 -24.40 22.84 1.00
N ILE A 4 -23.26 22.43 0.41
CA ILE A 4 -22.41 21.36 0.95
C ILE A 4 -21.73 21.88 2.20
N THR A 5 -21.89 21.17 3.32
CA THR A 5 -21.26 21.56 4.58
C THR A 5 -19.72 21.53 4.48
N PRO A 6 -18.97 22.35 5.22
CA PRO A 6 -17.51 22.36 5.19
C PRO A 6 -16.89 20.97 5.45
N MET A 7 -17.48 20.20 6.37
CA MET A 7 -17.05 18.82 6.65
C MET A 7 -17.24 17.88 5.44
N MET A 8 -18.39 17.95 4.78
CA MET A 8 -18.67 17.14 3.60
C MET A 8 -17.77 17.53 2.43
N LYS A 9 -17.41 18.81 2.31
CA LYS A 9 -16.45 19.28 1.32
C LYS A 9 -15.08 18.64 1.56
N GLN A 10 -14.59 18.64 2.81
CA GLN A 10 -13.34 17.98 3.21
C GLN A 10 -13.37 16.47 2.90
N TYR A 11 -14.50 15.80 3.22
CA TYR A 11 -14.68 14.38 2.90
C TYR A 11 -14.54 14.13 1.39
N LEU A 12 -15.24 14.89 0.55
CA LEU A 12 -15.23 14.73 -0.90
C LEU A 12 -13.84 14.99 -1.50
N GLU A 13 -13.11 16.00 -1.01
CA GLU A 13 -11.75 16.32 -1.45
C GLU A 13 -10.78 15.16 -1.14
N ILE A 14 -10.86 14.56 0.07
CA ILE A 14 -10.05 13.41 0.46
C ILE A 14 -10.45 12.17 -0.35
N LYS A 15 -11.76 11.94 -0.54
CA LYS A 15 -12.27 10.81 -1.32
C LYS A 15 -11.85 10.86 -2.79
N GLU A 16 -11.82 12.04 -3.39
CA GLU A 16 -11.37 12.24 -4.77
C GLU A 16 -9.94 11.76 -5.01
N GLN A 17 -9.08 11.88 -3.99
CA GLN A 17 -7.69 11.40 -4.03
C GLN A 17 -7.56 9.91 -3.71
N ASN A 18 -8.64 9.27 -3.20
CA ASN A 18 -8.66 7.87 -2.77
C ASN A 18 -9.92 7.15 -3.29
N LYS A 19 -10.23 7.33 -4.57
CA LYS A 19 -11.48 6.83 -5.20
C LYS A 19 -11.68 5.33 -5.10
N ASP A 20 -10.59 4.59 -5.16
CA ASP A 20 -10.56 3.12 -5.18
C ASP A 20 -10.55 2.48 -3.78
N SER A 21 -10.58 3.29 -2.72
CA SER A 21 -10.55 2.85 -1.33
C SER A 21 -11.85 3.21 -0.61
N ILE A 22 -12.35 2.37 0.28
CA ILE A 22 -13.44 2.72 1.19
C ILE A 22 -12.86 3.68 2.25
N LEU A 23 -13.39 4.90 2.29
CA LEU A 23 -12.87 5.95 3.18
C LEU A 23 -13.50 5.84 4.58
N PHE A 24 -12.71 5.46 5.57
CA PHE A 24 -13.05 5.51 6.98
C PHE A 24 -12.72 6.88 7.53
N PHE A 25 -13.71 7.75 7.56
CA PHE A 25 -13.53 9.17 7.89
C PHE A 25 -13.85 9.43 9.36
N ARG A 26 -12.87 9.85 10.16
CA ARG A 26 -13.00 10.05 11.58
C ARG A 26 -13.91 11.22 11.94
N LEU A 27 -14.99 10.95 12.68
CA LEU A 27 -15.91 11.93 13.24
C LEU A 27 -16.21 11.57 14.70
N GLY A 28 -15.60 12.28 15.62
CA GLY A 28 -15.69 11.97 17.06
C GLY A 28 -15.23 10.55 17.33
N ASP A 29 -16.10 9.72 17.92
CA ASP A 29 -15.80 8.34 18.29
C ASP A 29 -16.12 7.31 17.19
N PHE A 30 -16.42 7.79 15.97
CA PHE A 30 -16.78 6.93 14.86
C PHE A 30 -15.87 7.14 13.64
N TYR A 31 -15.72 6.07 12.83
CA TYR A 31 -15.43 6.21 11.42
C TYR A 31 -16.75 6.20 10.67
N GLU A 32 -17.04 7.28 9.98
CA GLU A 32 -18.23 7.41 9.14
C GLU A 32 -17.86 7.27 7.66
N MET A 33 -18.72 6.61 6.92
CA MET A 33 -18.65 6.45 5.47
C MET A 33 -19.88 7.10 4.85
N PHE A 34 -19.72 7.69 3.68
CA PHE A 34 -20.79 8.42 2.98
C PHE A 34 -20.94 7.94 1.54
N ASN A 35 -22.10 8.24 0.95
CA ASN A 35 -22.42 7.98 -0.46
C ASN A 35 -22.19 6.50 -0.85
N GLU A 36 -21.42 6.25 -1.91
CA GLU A 36 -21.13 4.91 -2.43
C GLU A 36 -20.38 4.05 -1.41
N ASP A 37 -19.43 4.64 -0.65
CA ASP A 37 -18.72 3.92 0.41
C ASP A 37 -19.65 3.44 1.52
N ALA A 38 -20.66 4.24 1.88
CA ALA A 38 -21.65 3.85 2.88
C ALA A 38 -22.53 2.71 2.39
N GLN A 39 -22.98 2.76 1.14
CA GLN A 39 -23.79 1.70 0.54
C GLN A 39 -23.00 0.39 0.44
N LEU A 40 -21.75 0.48 0.00
CA LEU A 40 -20.85 -0.66 -0.09
C LEU A 40 -20.55 -1.25 1.28
N ALA A 41 -20.09 -0.44 2.23
CA ALA A 41 -19.75 -0.89 3.58
C ALA A 41 -20.96 -1.43 4.34
N SER A 42 -22.13 -0.81 4.20
CA SER A 42 -23.37 -1.31 4.79
C SER A 42 -23.69 -2.74 4.32
N ARG A 43 -23.59 -3.01 3.03
CA ARG A 43 -23.81 -4.33 2.45
C ARG A 43 -22.76 -5.36 2.87
N GLU A 44 -21.49 -4.98 2.81
CA GLU A 44 -20.37 -5.91 3.04
C GLU A 44 -20.14 -6.24 4.52
N LEU A 45 -20.53 -5.32 5.40
CA LEU A 45 -20.30 -5.41 6.85
C LEU A 45 -21.58 -5.62 7.67
N ASP A 46 -22.74 -5.68 7.01
CA ASP A 46 -24.06 -5.77 7.64
C ASP A 46 -24.34 -4.58 8.58
N LEU A 47 -23.96 -3.36 8.15
CA LEU A 47 -24.20 -2.15 8.91
C LEU A 47 -25.53 -1.50 8.52
N THR A 48 -26.16 -0.84 9.47
CA THR A 48 -27.38 -0.07 9.19
C THR A 48 -27.01 1.15 8.32
N LEU A 49 -27.58 1.17 7.10
CA LEU A 49 -27.53 2.36 6.26
C LEU A 49 -28.51 3.39 6.79
N THR A 50 -28.04 4.59 7.03
CA THR A 50 -28.83 5.73 7.50
C THR A 50 -28.55 6.96 6.64
N THR A 51 -29.04 8.11 7.06
CA THR A 51 -28.78 9.38 6.39
C THR A 51 -28.48 10.47 7.40
N ARG A 52 -27.59 11.39 7.02
CA ARG A 52 -27.28 12.57 7.82
C ARG A 52 -28.37 13.63 7.75
N ASP A 53 -29.10 13.67 6.66
CA ASP A 53 -30.05 14.73 6.27
C ASP A 53 -31.50 14.28 6.40
N ARG A 54 -31.91 13.74 7.57
CA ARG A 54 -33.24 13.13 7.79
C ARG A 54 -34.44 14.06 7.49
N GLY A 55 -34.23 15.37 7.37
CA GLY A 55 -35.28 16.34 7.09
C GLY A 55 -35.39 16.74 5.62
N LYS A 56 -34.54 16.23 4.75
CA LYS A 56 -34.56 16.53 3.29
C LYS A 56 -35.38 15.49 2.52
N ALA A 57 -35.73 15.84 1.28
CA ALA A 57 -36.32 14.87 0.35
C ALA A 57 -35.37 13.65 0.17
N ALA A 58 -35.93 12.49 -0.11
CA ALA A 58 -35.15 11.23 -0.17
C ALA A 58 -34.00 11.29 -1.20
N GLU A 59 -34.21 12.02 -2.30
CA GLU A 59 -33.25 12.25 -3.37
C GLU A 59 -32.08 13.19 -2.99
N ASP A 60 -32.28 14.04 -1.97
CA ASP A 60 -31.29 14.98 -1.45
C ASP A 60 -30.58 14.46 -0.18
N GLN A 61 -30.90 13.26 0.26
CA GLN A 61 -30.31 12.66 1.45
C GLN A 61 -28.96 12.02 1.13
N THR A 62 -27.98 12.27 1.99
CA THR A 62 -26.64 11.66 1.90
C THR A 62 -26.65 10.32 2.63
N PRO A 63 -26.54 9.18 1.93
CA PRO A 63 -26.40 7.88 2.58
C PRO A 63 -25.16 7.87 3.49
N MET A 64 -25.30 7.30 4.69
CA MET A 64 -24.17 7.14 5.60
C MET A 64 -24.30 5.86 6.42
N CYS A 65 -23.17 5.31 6.81
CA CYS A 65 -23.04 4.32 7.88
C CYS A 65 -21.80 4.62 8.70
N GLY A 66 -21.66 4.01 9.87
CA GLY A 66 -20.52 4.25 10.72
C GLY A 66 -20.24 3.10 11.67
N ILE A 67 -19.01 3.02 12.13
CA ILE A 67 -18.53 2.05 13.11
C ILE A 67 -17.76 2.79 14.22
N PRO A 68 -17.77 2.30 15.47
CA PRO A 68 -16.91 2.85 16.51
C PRO A 68 -15.44 2.68 16.14
N TYR A 69 -14.64 3.74 16.28
CA TYR A 69 -13.23 3.71 15.84
C TYR A 69 -12.40 2.64 16.57
N HIS A 70 -12.67 2.43 17.86
CA HIS A 70 -11.94 1.46 18.68
C HIS A 70 -12.22 0.00 18.34
N SER A 71 -13.22 -0.29 17.52
CA SER A 71 -13.55 -1.64 17.05
C SER A 71 -13.37 -1.80 15.53
N SER A 72 -12.72 -0.84 14.88
CA SER A 72 -12.57 -0.80 13.42
C SER A 72 -11.81 -1.99 12.83
N ASP A 73 -10.85 -2.57 13.56
CA ASP A 73 -9.97 -3.63 13.07
C ASP A 73 -10.74 -4.85 12.56
N ALA A 74 -11.77 -5.28 13.29
CA ALA A 74 -12.61 -6.40 12.86
C ALA A 74 -13.39 -6.13 11.55
N TYR A 75 -13.82 -4.89 11.35
CA TYR A 75 -14.50 -4.47 10.13
C TYR A 75 -13.53 -4.32 8.96
N ILE A 76 -12.35 -3.76 9.23
CA ILE A 76 -11.27 -3.66 8.24
C ILE A 76 -10.87 -5.06 7.77
N ALA A 77 -10.65 -6.01 8.69
CA ALA A 77 -10.32 -7.39 8.35
C ALA A 77 -11.34 -8.03 7.40
N ARG A 78 -12.65 -7.80 7.64
CA ARG A 78 -13.73 -8.32 6.77
C ARG A 78 -13.69 -7.71 5.37
N LEU A 79 -13.39 -6.42 5.24
CA LEU A 79 -13.26 -5.74 3.94
C LEU A 79 -12.02 -6.20 3.18
N ILE A 80 -10.88 -6.27 3.85
CA ILE A 80 -9.62 -6.75 3.28
C ILE A 80 -9.74 -8.19 2.78
N ALA A 81 -10.37 -9.09 3.59
CA ALA A 81 -10.61 -10.47 3.18
C ALA A 81 -11.49 -10.60 1.92
N LYS A 82 -12.30 -9.59 1.63
CA LYS A 82 -13.12 -9.49 0.41
C LYS A 82 -12.43 -8.75 -0.73
N GLY A 83 -11.16 -8.35 -0.56
CA GLY A 83 -10.34 -7.68 -1.58
C GLY A 83 -10.53 -6.17 -1.67
N TYR A 84 -11.21 -5.53 -0.72
CA TYR A 84 -11.37 -4.07 -0.69
C TYR A 84 -10.14 -3.40 -0.09
N LYS A 85 -9.90 -2.15 -0.50
CA LYS A 85 -8.95 -1.25 0.14
C LYS A 85 -9.68 -0.36 1.15
N VAL A 86 -9.03 -0.04 2.24
CA VAL A 86 -9.56 0.86 3.28
C VAL A 86 -8.58 1.99 3.52
N ALA A 87 -9.02 3.23 3.32
CA ALA A 87 -8.26 4.43 3.64
C ALA A 87 -8.70 4.97 5.00
N ILE A 88 -7.76 5.02 5.95
CA ILE A 88 -8.00 5.53 7.30
C ILE A 88 -7.70 7.02 7.33
N CYS A 89 -8.74 7.81 7.57
CA CYS A 89 -8.67 9.26 7.67
C CYS A 89 -8.87 9.68 9.13
N GLU A 90 -7.82 10.22 9.72
CA GLU A 90 -7.79 10.65 11.12
C GLU A 90 -7.77 12.17 11.27
N GLN A 91 -8.18 12.64 12.45
CA GLN A 91 -8.02 14.02 12.86
C GLN A 91 -6.54 14.28 13.16
N THR A 92 -5.93 15.24 12.47
CA THR A 92 -4.50 15.57 12.59
C THR A 92 -4.23 16.71 13.57
N GLU A 93 -5.28 17.27 14.17
CA GLU A 93 -5.20 18.29 15.21
C GLU A 93 -6.19 18.00 16.35
N ASP A 94 -5.91 18.51 17.52
CA ASP A 94 -6.80 18.37 18.68
C ASP A 94 -8.12 19.13 18.44
N PRO A 95 -9.27 18.45 18.44
CA PRO A 95 -10.58 19.08 18.26
C PRO A 95 -10.86 20.21 19.28
N ALA A 96 -10.30 20.12 20.49
CA ALA A 96 -10.48 21.14 21.54
C ALA A 96 -9.72 22.45 21.24
N LEU A 97 -8.69 22.39 20.40
CA LEU A 97 -7.84 23.51 20.01
C LEU A 97 -8.16 24.06 18.62
N ALA A 98 -8.94 23.34 17.83
CA ALA A 98 -9.27 23.70 16.46
C ALA A 98 -10.13 24.98 16.40
N LYS A 99 -9.68 25.96 15.63
CA LYS A 99 -10.43 27.19 15.35
C LYS A 99 -11.28 27.00 14.09
N GLY A 100 -12.31 26.13 14.17
CA GLY A 100 -13.19 25.84 13.04
C GLY A 100 -13.30 24.35 12.72
N LEU A 101 -13.25 23.99 11.43
CA LEU A 101 -13.29 22.59 11.02
C LEU A 101 -11.97 21.89 11.35
N VAL A 102 -12.04 20.82 12.13
CA VAL A 102 -10.88 19.99 12.48
C VAL A 102 -10.24 19.44 11.20
N LYS A 103 -8.93 19.62 11.07
CA LYS A 103 -8.15 19.09 9.94
C LYS A 103 -8.09 17.56 10.00
N ARG A 104 -8.22 16.94 8.86
CA ARG A 104 -8.13 15.49 8.69
C ARG A 104 -7.23 15.15 7.52
N ASP A 105 -6.56 14.01 7.63
CA ASP A 105 -5.70 13.50 6.56
C ASP A 105 -5.70 11.97 6.57
N ILE A 106 -5.32 11.38 5.44
CA ILE A 106 -5.10 9.93 5.34
C ILE A 106 -3.80 9.59 6.06
N ILE A 107 -3.90 8.79 7.12
CA ILE A 107 -2.73 8.30 7.85
C ILE A 107 -2.26 6.94 7.35
N ARG A 108 -3.16 6.17 6.73
CA ARG A 108 -2.86 4.83 6.24
C ARG A 108 -3.87 4.39 5.19
N VAL A 109 -3.39 3.71 4.15
CA VAL A 109 -4.22 2.91 3.24
C VAL A 109 -3.87 1.44 3.47
N ILE A 110 -4.89 0.65 3.79
CA ILE A 110 -4.75 -0.79 4.05
C ILE A 110 -5.28 -1.53 2.82
N THR A 111 -4.46 -2.41 2.28
CA THR A 111 -4.78 -3.23 1.10
C THR A 111 -4.57 -4.71 1.42
N PRO A 112 -5.12 -5.65 0.62
CA PRO A 112 -4.95 -7.08 0.89
C PRO A 112 -3.50 -7.53 1.04
N GLY A 113 -2.57 -6.97 0.24
CA GLY A 113 -1.15 -7.32 0.26
C GLY A 113 -0.31 -6.55 1.27
N THR A 114 -0.83 -5.46 1.86
CA THR A 114 -0.09 -4.58 2.78
C THR A 114 -0.58 -4.64 4.23
N VAL A 115 -1.52 -5.53 4.53
CA VAL A 115 -1.99 -5.72 5.90
C VAL A 115 -0.90 -6.36 6.77
N ILE A 116 -0.70 -5.81 7.97
CA ILE A 116 0.28 -6.29 8.96
C ILE A 116 -0.38 -6.70 10.28
N ASP A 117 -1.66 -6.40 10.46
CA ASP A 117 -2.39 -6.73 11.66
C ASP A 117 -2.70 -8.24 11.69
N SER A 118 -2.30 -8.91 12.78
CA SER A 118 -2.52 -10.35 12.96
C SER A 118 -4.00 -10.73 12.93
N ALA A 119 -4.91 -9.85 13.32
CA ALA A 119 -6.36 -10.09 13.24
C ALA A 119 -6.87 -10.20 11.79
N CYS A 120 -6.09 -9.69 10.82
CA CYS A 120 -6.42 -9.68 9.40
C CYS A 120 -5.64 -10.74 8.60
N LEU A 121 -4.70 -11.45 9.23
CA LEU A 121 -3.83 -12.43 8.58
C LEU A 121 -4.25 -13.87 8.89
N ASP A 122 -4.02 -14.77 7.94
CA ASP A 122 -4.15 -16.20 8.16
C ASP A 122 -2.77 -16.76 8.59
N ASP A 123 -2.65 -17.21 9.83
CA ASP A 123 -1.40 -17.78 10.39
C ASP A 123 -0.84 -18.96 9.59
N ARG A 124 -1.65 -19.56 8.72
CA ARG A 124 -1.27 -20.74 7.91
C ARG A 124 -0.69 -20.37 6.55
N ARG A 125 -0.76 -19.11 6.14
CA ARG A 125 -0.33 -18.64 4.81
C ARG A 125 0.45 -17.35 4.92
N GLY A 126 1.49 -17.21 4.10
CA GLY A 126 2.13 -15.92 3.90
C GLY A 126 1.20 -14.95 3.17
N ASN A 127 1.22 -13.69 3.57
CA ASN A 127 0.45 -12.63 2.90
C ASN A 127 1.38 -11.85 1.98
N PHE A 128 1.46 -12.27 0.71
CA PHE A 128 2.41 -11.71 -0.22
C PHE A 128 1.82 -10.56 -1.05
N LEU A 129 2.53 -9.43 -1.04
CA LEU A 129 2.49 -8.44 -2.09
C LEU A 129 3.47 -8.87 -3.18
N CYS A 130 3.04 -8.86 -4.44
CA CYS A 130 3.86 -9.24 -5.58
C CYS A 130 4.18 -8.01 -6.45
N GLY A 131 5.42 -7.89 -6.88
CA GLY A 131 5.84 -6.95 -7.93
C GLY A 131 6.26 -7.72 -9.17
N ILE A 132 5.69 -7.42 -10.34
CA ILE A 132 6.01 -8.11 -11.59
C ILE A 132 6.44 -7.10 -12.66
N PHE A 133 7.57 -7.38 -13.27
CA PHE A 133 8.14 -6.57 -14.35
C PHE A 133 8.38 -7.44 -15.58
N LEU A 134 7.82 -7.04 -16.72
CA LEU A 134 8.11 -7.63 -18.03
C LEU A 134 8.74 -6.58 -18.95
N ASP A 135 9.84 -6.94 -19.57
CA ASP A 135 10.52 -6.11 -20.56
C ASP A 135 11.15 -7.00 -21.66
N GLY A 136 10.60 -6.91 -22.86
CA GLY A 136 11.09 -7.65 -24.03
C GLY A 136 11.22 -9.15 -23.75
N GLN A 137 12.46 -9.65 -23.62
CA GLN A 137 12.79 -11.04 -23.38
C GLN A 137 12.93 -11.42 -21.91
N ASN A 138 12.77 -10.46 -20.99
CA ASN A 138 13.03 -10.66 -19.58
C ASN A 138 11.75 -10.50 -18.74
N ALA A 139 11.71 -11.22 -17.62
CA ALA A 139 10.70 -11.08 -16.58
C ALA A 139 11.37 -11.08 -15.20
N GLY A 140 10.88 -10.23 -14.31
CA GLY A 140 11.24 -10.23 -12.91
C GLY A 140 9.99 -10.32 -12.03
N ALA A 141 10.07 -11.08 -10.96
CA ALA A 141 9.01 -11.12 -9.94
C ALA A 141 9.62 -11.02 -8.55
N ALA A 142 8.96 -10.22 -7.71
CA ALA A 142 9.28 -10.04 -6.30
C ALA A 142 8.05 -10.38 -5.47
N PHE A 143 8.21 -11.18 -4.43
CA PHE A 143 7.16 -11.54 -3.48
C PHE A 143 7.59 -11.12 -2.09
N CYS A 144 6.88 -10.19 -1.50
CA CYS A 144 7.19 -9.62 -0.19
C CYS A 144 6.04 -9.87 0.78
N ASP A 145 6.32 -10.58 1.86
CA ASP A 145 5.43 -10.65 3.01
C ASP A 145 5.81 -9.52 3.98
N ILE A 146 5.02 -8.46 3.97
CA ILE A 146 5.28 -7.25 4.77
C ILE A 146 5.20 -7.53 6.26
N SER A 147 4.37 -8.49 6.68
CA SER A 147 4.19 -8.86 8.10
C SER A 147 5.42 -9.51 8.71
N THR A 148 6.17 -10.28 7.90
CA THR A 148 7.36 -11.02 8.33
C THR A 148 8.67 -10.43 7.80
N GLY A 149 8.60 -9.51 6.83
CA GLY A 149 9.75 -8.95 6.12
C GLY A 149 10.41 -9.93 5.14
N LYS A 150 9.86 -11.11 4.92
CA LYS A 150 10.40 -12.09 3.97
C LYS A 150 10.18 -11.64 2.54
N THR A 151 11.25 -11.61 1.77
CA THR A 151 11.20 -11.22 0.36
C THR A 151 11.88 -12.29 -0.50
N HIS A 152 11.23 -12.65 -1.59
CA HIS A 152 11.73 -13.57 -2.60
C HIS A 152 11.81 -12.84 -3.92
N LEU A 153 12.94 -12.96 -4.60
CA LEU A 153 13.19 -12.35 -5.90
C LEU A 153 13.53 -13.44 -6.90
N THR A 154 12.98 -13.33 -8.09
CA THR A 154 13.30 -14.23 -9.19
C THR A 154 13.31 -13.48 -10.52
N ALA A 155 14.09 -13.96 -11.47
CA ALA A 155 14.18 -13.42 -12.82
C ALA A 155 14.24 -14.55 -13.84
N PHE A 156 13.60 -14.33 -14.97
CA PHE A 156 13.53 -15.27 -16.07
C PHE A 156 13.83 -14.56 -17.38
N SER A 157 14.37 -15.31 -18.34
CA SER A 157 14.65 -14.81 -19.69
C SER A 157 14.20 -15.83 -20.72
N GLY A 158 13.87 -15.38 -21.92
CA GLY A 158 13.49 -16.24 -23.05
C GLY A 158 11.97 -16.35 -23.26
N PRO A 159 11.54 -17.24 -24.17
CA PRO A 159 10.15 -17.32 -24.60
C PRO A 159 9.19 -17.73 -23.48
N ASP A 160 9.62 -18.61 -22.57
CA ASP A 160 8.77 -19.20 -21.51
C ASP A 160 8.73 -18.35 -20.23
N ARG A 161 9.31 -17.14 -20.24
CA ARG A 161 9.42 -16.26 -19.07
C ARG A 161 8.09 -15.97 -18.37
N VAL A 162 7.01 -15.81 -19.14
CA VAL A 162 5.66 -15.55 -18.61
C VAL A 162 5.12 -16.77 -17.87
N GLU A 163 5.29 -17.96 -18.45
CA GLU A 163 4.89 -19.22 -17.81
C GLU A 163 5.63 -19.44 -16.50
N HIS A 164 6.92 -19.14 -16.46
CA HIS A 164 7.70 -19.21 -15.22
C HIS A 164 7.19 -18.25 -14.15
N VAL A 165 6.83 -17.01 -14.52
CA VAL A 165 6.21 -16.07 -13.56
C VAL A 165 4.86 -16.61 -13.06
N VAL A 166 4.01 -17.16 -13.94
CA VAL A 166 2.72 -17.76 -13.55
C VAL A 166 2.91 -18.95 -12.60
N ASN A 167 3.97 -19.75 -12.79
CA ASN A 167 4.30 -20.84 -11.88
C ASN A 167 4.73 -20.33 -10.49
N GLU A 168 5.51 -19.25 -10.43
CA GLU A 168 5.85 -18.60 -9.13
C GLU A 168 4.63 -17.96 -8.47
N LEU A 169 3.70 -17.38 -9.23
CA LEU A 169 2.41 -16.91 -8.67
C LEU A 169 1.64 -18.07 -8.02
N GLY A 170 1.67 -19.27 -8.62
CA GLY A 170 1.08 -20.48 -8.04
C GLY A 170 1.73 -20.90 -6.72
N ARG A 171 3.04 -20.70 -6.60
CA ARG A 171 3.81 -21.05 -5.41
C ARG A 171 3.52 -20.09 -4.24
N PHE A 172 3.47 -18.79 -4.50
CA PHE A 172 3.32 -17.77 -3.46
C PHE A 172 1.88 -17.33 -3.22
N SER A 173 0.99 -17.50 -4.20
CA SER A 173 -0.43 -17.10 -4.14
C SER A 173 -0.63 -15.69 -3.57
N PRO A 174 -0.07 -14.65 -4.21
CA PRO A 174 -0.08 -13.30 -3.65
C PRO A 174 -1.50 -12.76 -3.52
N ALA A 175 -1.73 -11.94 -2.49
CA ALA A 175 -3.01 -11.26 -2.26
C ALA A 175 -3.17 -10.00 -3.13
N GLU A 176 -2.04 -9.42 -3.55
CA GLU A 176 -2.00 -8.18 -4.34
C GLU A 176 -0.79 -8.17 -5.26
N ALA A 177 -0.92 -7.57 -6.43
CA ALA A 177 0.17 -7.43 -7.39
C ALA A 177 0.29 -6.00 -7.91
N VAL A 178 1.53 -5.53 -8.00
CA VAL A 178 1.93 -4.31 -8.72
C VAL A 178 2.62 -4.75 -10.01
N VAL A 179 2.20 -4.24 -11.14
CA VAL A 179 2.70 -4.64 -12.45
C VAL A 179 3.13 -3.42 -13.28
N ASN A 180 4.15 -3.58 -14.13
CA ASN A 180 4.45 -2.56 -15.13
C ASN A 180 3.58 -2.71 -16.37
N ASP A 181 3.61 -1.74 -17.30
CA ASP A 181 2.81 -1.73 -18.53
C ASP A 181 3.03 -2.99 -19.38
N GLY A 182 4.25 -3.51 -19.44
CA GLY A 182 4.57 -4.74 -20.13
C GLY A 182 3.83 -5.94 -19.54
N ALA A 183 3.82 -6.07 -18.22
CA ALA A 183 3.11 -7.13 -17.52
C ALA A 183 1.59 -6.93 -17.57
N ALA A 184 1.10 -5.69 -17.48
CA ALA A 184 -0.32 -5.36 -17.59
C ALA A 184 -0.90 -5.67 -18.98
N SER A 185 -0.07 -5.60 -20.03
CA SER A 185 -0.46 -5.90 -21.41
C SER A 185 -0.40 -7.40 -21.74
N GLU A 186 0.23 -8.22 -20.89
CA GLU A 186 0.38 -9.65 -21.08
C GLU A 186 -0.85 -10.40 -20.56
N LYS A 187 -1.71 -10.82 -21.50
CA LYS A 187 -3.01 -11.43 -21.18
C LYS A 187 -2.89 -12.69 -20.31
N ALA A 188 -1.94 -13.57 -20.61
CA ALA A 188 -1.77 -14.80 -19.84
C ALA A 188 -1.45 -14.52 -18.36
N LEU A 189 -0.70 -13.44 -18.09
CA LEU A 189 -0.35 -13.03 -16.74
C LEU A 189 -1.53 -12.36 -16.03
N THR A 190 -2.24 -11.46 -16.71
CA THR A 190 -3.40 -10.76 -16.11
C THR A 190 -4.55 -11.71 -15.84
N ASP A 191 -4.83 -12.67 -16.72
CA ASP A 191 -5.82 -13.73 -16.50
C ASP A 191 -5.41 -14.61 -15.29
N ALA A 192 -4.12 -14.97 -15.18
CA ALA A 192 -3.63 -15.73 -14.03
C ALA A 192 -3.80 -14.96 -12.71
N LEU A 193 -3.44 -13.69 -12.68
CA LEU A 193 -3.56 -12.85 -11.49
C LEU A 193 -5.03 -12.69 -11.03
N THR A 194 -5.93 -12.39 -11.96
CA THR A 194 -7.32 -12.02 -11.62
C THR A 194 -8.22 -13.24 -11.46
N GLU A 195 -8.13 -14.21 -12.35
CA GLU A 195 -9.05 -15.34 -12.38
C GLU A 195 -8.56 -16.53 -11.54
N LYS A 196 -7.28 -16.89 -11.68
CA LYS A 196 -6.72 -18.08 -11.04
C LYS A 196 -6.32 -17.82 -9.59
N PHE A 197 -5.65 -16.71 -9.32
CA PHE A 197 -5.14 -16.39 -7.98
C PHE A 197 -6.02 -15.39 -7.23
N ARG A 198 -7.01 -14.78 -7.88
CA ARG A 198 -7.88 -13.74 -7.32
C ARG A 198 -7.08 -12.60 -6.68
N CYS A 199 -5.91 -12.33 -7.23
CA CYS A 199 -5.03 -11.28 -6.80
C CYS A 199 -5.58 -9.94 -7.29
N ARG A 200 -5.58 -8.93 -6.42
CA ARG A 200 -5.88 -7.57 -6.85
C ARG A 200 -4.67 -7.01 -7.60
N VAL A 201 -4.88 -6.62 -8.85
CA VAL A 201 -3.85 -5.93 -9.65
C VAL A 201 -3.97 -4.44 -9.40
N GLU A 202 -2.91 -3.87 -8.86
CA GLU A 202 -2.76 -2.41 -8.74
C GLU A 202 -1.97 -1.94 -9.94
N ASN A 203 -2.63 -1.12 -10.72
CA ASN A 203 -2.04 -0.55 -11.91
C ASN A 203 -2.07 0.96 -11.73
N ASP A 204 -0.92 1.58 -11.61
CA ASP A 204 -0.71 2.98 -11.93
C ASP A 204 0.61 3.45 -11.36
N GLY A 205 1.67 3.14 -12.05
CA GLY A 205 2.96 3.70 -11.74
C GLY A 205 3.99 3.25 -12.75
N ILE A 206 4.52 4.19 -13.51
CA ILE A 206 5.73 3.93 -14.29
C ILE A 206 6.86 3.73 -13.28
N MET A 207 7.17 2.48 -12.95
CA MET A 207 8.43 2.15 -12.27
C MET A 207 9.57 2.38 -13.26
N LYS A 208 10.12 3.58 -13.25
CA LYS A 208 11.31 3.90 -14.06
C LYS A 208 12.52 3.19 -13.47
N ASN A 209 13.46 2.79 -14.33
CA ASN A 209 14.77 2.29 -13.92
C ASN A 209 15.41 3.24 -12.89
N ARG A 210 16.10 2.67 -11.90
CA ARG A 210 16.81 3.40 -10.84
C ARG A 210 15.89 4.11 -9.82
N LYS A 211 14.68 3.59 -9.55
CA LYS A 211 13.87 4.03 -8.42
C LYS A 211 14.22 3.20 -7.19
N GLY A 212 14.55 3.88 -6.12
CA GLY A 212 14.70 3.25 -4.80
C GLY A 212 13.33 2.86 -4.24
N VAL A 213 13.27 1.70 -3.60
CA VAL A 213 12.10 1.26 -2.83
C VAL A 213 12.40 1.53 -1.37
N ASN A 214 11.56 2.30 -0.70
CA ASN A 214 11.64 2.52 0.74
C ASN A 214 10.56 1.68 1.43
N ILE A 215 10.96 0.77 2.31
CA ILE A 215 10.05 -0.10 3.07
C ILE A 215 10.21 0.24 4.55
N PRO A 216 9.39 1.15 5.10
CA PRO A 216 9.49 1.57 6.49
C PRO A 216 9.26 0.38 7.45
N GLY A 217 10.09 0.27 8.50
CA GLY A 217 9.92 -0.74 9.56
C GLY A 217 10.37 -2.15 9.20
N VAL A 218 10.87 -2.41 8.00
CA VAL A 218 11.38 -3.72 7.58
C VAL A 218 12.90 -3.76 7.67
N HIS A 219 13.44 -4.77 8.35
CA HIS A 219 14.87 -5.03 8.38
C HIS A 219 15.26 -5.83 7.13
N LEU A 220 15.89 -5.17 6.17
CA LEU A 220 16.36 -5.82 4.95
C LEU A 220 17.67 -6.58 5.23
N SER A 221 17.73 -7.86 4.82
CA SER A 221 18.93 -8.70 4.87
C SER A 221 19.94 -8.42 3.75
N LEU A 222 19.65 -7.41 2.90
CA LEU A 222 20.57 -7.01 1.84
C LEU A 222 21.84 -6.39 2.43
N PRO A 223 23.02 -6.62 1.83
CA PRO A 223 24.23 -5.91 2.19
C PRO A 223 23.98 -4.39 2.15
N TYR A 224 24.53 -3.65 3.10
CA TYR A 224 24.40 -2.20 3.13
C TYR A 224 25.10 -1.56 1.92
N MET A 225 26.33 -1.98 1.63
CA MET A 225 27.11 -1.54 0.49
C MET A 225 27.10 -2.58 -0.64
N SER A 226 26.72 -2.15 -1.84
CA SER A 226 26.98 -2.92 -3.06
C SER A 226 28.45 -2.81 -3.48
N GLN A 227 28.87 -3.67 -4.41
CA GLN A 227 30.22 -3.54 -5.00
C GLN A 227 30.44 -2.16 -5.65
N ARG A 228 29.42 -1.63 -6.28
CA ARG A 228 29.48 -0.31 -6.90
C ARG A 228 29.63 0.81 -5.87
N ASP A 229 28.93 0.75 -4.73
CA ASP A 229 29.05 1.74 -3.66
C ASP A 229 30.47 1.77 -3.13
N ARG A 230 31.15 0.60 -3.01
CA ARG A 230 32.55 0.50 -2.63
C ARG A 230 33.47 1.20 -3.63
N GLU A 231 33.28 0.96 -4.92
CA GLU A 231 34.04 1.58 -6.00
C GLU A 231 33.82 3.10 -6.02
N ASP A 232 32.60 3.58 -5.85
CA ASP A 232 32.26 4.99 -5.81
C ASP A 232 32.88 5.69 -4.58
N ILE A 233 32.93 5.03 -3.42
CA ILE A 233 33.60 5.56 -2.20
C ILE A 233 35.13 5.66 -2.40
N LEU A 234 35.76 4.61 -2.90
CA LEU A 234 37.20 4.60 -3.16
C LEU A 234 37.57 5.67 -4.19
N PHE A 235 36.77 5.80 -5.26
CA PHE A 235 36.95 6.88 -6.22
C PHE A 235 36.86 8.27 -5.56
N GLY A 236 35.89 8.45 -4.64
CA GLY A 236 35.76 9.72 -3.89
C GLY A 236 37.03 10.04 -3.04
N VAL A 237 37.60 9.01 -2.40
CA VAL A 237 38.86 9.13 -1.64
C VAL A 237 40.00 9.50 -2.56
N GLU A 238 40.16 8.82 -3.71
CA GLU A 238 41.21 9.14 -4.71
C GLU A 238 41.08 10.56 -5.27
N GLN A 239 39.82 11.07 -5.39
CA GLN A 239 39.59 12.44 -5.84
C GLN A 239 39.74 13.48 -4.72
N GLY A 240 40.06 13.07 -3.48
CA GLY A 240 40.30 13.95 -2.35
C GLY A 240 39.03 14.60 -1.79
N PHE A 241 37.89 13.88 -1.78
CA PHE A 241 36.65 14.38 -1.16
C PHE A 241 36.82 14.44 0.36
N ASP A 242 36.47 15.56 0.98
CA ASP A 242 36.56 15.77 2.42
C ASP A 242 35.45 15.07 3.20
N PHE A 243 34.29 14.80 2.55
CA PHE A 243 33.11 14.25 3.19
C PHE A 243 32.40 13.24 2.30
N ILE A 244 31.88 12.18 2.94
CA ILE A 244 31.02 11.20 2.30
C ILE A 244 29.65 11.23 3.01
N ALA A 245 28.59 11.52 2.26
CA ALA A 245 27.20 11.47 2.74
C ALA A 245 26.64 10.06 2.54
N ALA A 246 26.62 9.27 3.59
CA ALA A 246 26.09 7.91 3.58
C ALA A 246 24.55 7.93 3.72
N SER A 247 23.83 7.54 2.66
CA SER A 247 22.37 7.40 2.67
C SER A 247 21.94 6.01 3.15
N PHE A 248 20.71 5.90 3.66
CA PHE A 248 20.08 4.62 4.07
C PHE A 248 20.87 3.80 5.11
N VAL A 249 21.64 4.44 5.96
CA VAL A 249 22.28 3.78 7.12
C VAL A 249 21.20 3.22 8.03
N ARG A 250 21.30 1.92 8.31
CA ARG A 250 20.31 1.18 9.12
C ARG A 250 20.82 0.84 10.50
N THR A 251 22.14 0.56 10.59
CA THR A 251 22.78 0.06 11.82
C THR A 251 24.15 0.71 12.03
N ALA A 252 24.68 0.62 13.25
CA ALA A 252 26.04 1.03 13.55
C ALA A 252 27.10 0.21 12.78
N ASP A 253 26.77 -1.02 12.39
CA ASP A 253 27.68 -1.88 11.63
C ASP A 253 27.81 -1.40 10.18
N ASP A 254 26.76 -0.84 9.60
CA ASP A 254 26.83 -0.20 8.28
C ASP A 254 27.84 0.95 8.28
N VAL A 255 27.84 1.77 9.34
CA VAL A 255 28.83 2.86 9.50
C VAL A 255 30.24 2.31 9.67
N ARG A 256 30.40 1.24 10.45
CA ARG A 256 31.71 0.58 10.64
C ARG A 256 32.25 -0.03 9.34
N GLU A 257 31.35 -0.52 8.48
CA GLU A 257 31.73 -1.06 7.16
C GLU A 257 32.32 0.03 6.26
N ILE A 258 31.67 1.21 6.21
CA ILE A 258 32.21 2.38 5.48
C ILE A 258 33.57 2.79 6.08
N ARG A 259 33.65 2.88 7.42
CA ARG A 259 34.89 3.29 8.09
C ARG A 259 36.06 2.38 7.76
N ARG A 260 35.87 1.06 7.76
CA ARG A 260 36.91 0.11 7.38
C ARG A 260 37.39 0.35 5.94
N LEU A 261 36.47 0.64 5.02
CA LEU A 261 36.80 0.90 3.63
C LEU A 261 37.64 2.22 3.47
N LEU A 262 37.38 3.19 4.35
CA LEU A 262 38.13 4.46 4.35
C LEU A 262 39.51 4.36 5.04
N ASP A 263 39.69 3.36 5.89
CA ASP A 263 40.95 3.12 6.62
C ASP A 263 41.92 2.21 5.83
N GLU A 264 41.47 1.58 4.71
CA GLU A 264 42.26 0.81 3.74
C GLU A 264 43.03 1.73 2.78
#